data_2cf9bc7d09cb63c519776d8740ddcc82
#
_entry.id   2cf9bc7d09cb63c519776d8740ddcc82
#
_cell.length_a   1.000
_cell.length_b   1.000
_cell.length_c   1.000
_cell.angle_alpha   90.00
_cell.angle_beta   90.00
_cell.angle_gamma   90.00
#
_symmetry.space_group_name_H-M   'P 1'
#
loop_
_entity.id
_entity.type
_entity.pdbx_description
1 polymer ?
#
loop_
_entity_poly.entity_id
_entity_poly.type
_entity_poly.pdbx_seq_one_letter_code
_entity_poly.pdbx_strand_id
1 'polypeptide(L)'
;MFGEALHVQPLGMAGNWPICAVWSSGRTTKSPYLGFGWSIPALESRFVPLDVRRWAFYQPDGYVRIFVQVDRKESNVLTGGPAWTAIVKDDLIRVTADPHDGGPKSEFTFRQGRLVRMICEEGSFDVKYTGRVADGITSHGKTLLEATRESGPEKRAVFRFNGGRAQVVADCRPATVFGPQGESSAAMSSQENCLASLQTPDGTVDFSYGGDNGEAAFQAGNARWTWDPRTRKILSCGDWIYTIGETKNHEDEVKETPTFDRRHADGRHESYANSRKTGLCVQSFTNGTSRTYKVFTSGPLAYRRARWTKDTDRDGSSVRTDYTYNEAGRVVYRRTTREGEDTGTDEAWLDESGKVFRRRVDGKEVPTK
;
A
#
# COMPACT_ATOMS: atom_id res chain seq x y z
N MET A 1 6.36 1.06 -3.61
CA MET A 1 6.32 2.13 -4.62
C MET A 1 6.66 3.44 -3.92
N PHE A 2 7.94 3.71 -3.75
CA PHE A 2 8.37 4.99 -3.18
C PHE A 2 8.59 5.97 -4.34
N GLY A 3 7.96 7.13 -4.26
CA GLY A 3 8.21 8.25 -5.16
C GLY A 3 7.10 8.60 -6.16
N GLU A 4 6.02 7.84 -6.24
CA GLU A 4 4.89 8.21 -7.09
C GLU A 4 3.91 9.10 -6.32
N ALA A 5 3.30 10.07 -7.02
CA ALA A 5 2.17 10.83 -6.47
C ALA A 5 0.96 9.90 -6.36
N LEU A 6 0.31 9.90 -5.20
CA LEU A 6 -0.85 9.06 -4.89
C LEU A 6 -1.95 9.90 -4.25
N HIS A 7 -3.17 9.73 -4.73
CA HIS A 7 -4.37 10.29 -4.12
C HIS A 7 -5.40 9.19 -3.87
N VAL A 8 -6.00 9.19 -2.69
CA VAL A 8 -7.08 8.27 -2.30
C VAL A 8 -8.34 9.06 -2.04
N GLN A 9 -9.39 8.76 -2.80
CA GLN A 9 -10.69 9.41 -2.70
C GLN A 9 -11.73 8.41 -2.19
N PRO A 10 -12.31 8.59 -1.01
CA PRO A 10 -13.42 7.77 -0.54
C PRO A 10 -14.63 7.88 -1.49
N LEU A 11 -15.25 6.75 -1.79
CA LEU A 11 -16.50 6.67 -2.56
C LEU A 11 -17.69 6.35 -1.64
N GLY A 12 -17.50 5.52 -0.61
CA GLY A 12 -18.55 5.13 0.30
C GLY A 12 -18.28 3.80 0.99
N MET A 13 -19.30 3.26 1.64
CA MET A 13 -19.22 2.00 2.39
C MET A 13 -20.10 0.93 1.76
N ALA A 14 -19.54 -0.20 1.39
CA ALA A 14 -20.25 -1.41 1.00
C ALA A 14 -20.43 -2.30 2.24
N GLY A 15 -21.53 -2.11 2.98
CA GLY A 15 -21.63 -2.63 4.34
C GLY A 15 -20.58 -1.98 5.24
N ASN A 16 -19.70 -2.80 5.84
CA ASN A 16 -18.59 -2.33 6.66
C ASN A 16 -17.26 -2.15 5.86
N TRP A 17 -17.26 -2.46 4.56
CA TRP A 17 -16.07 -2.37 3.73
C TRP A 17 -15.97 -0.99 3.07
N PRO A 18 -14.90 -0.19 3.36
CA PRO A 18 -14.68 1.09 2.72
C PRO A 18 -14.28 0.91 1.26
N ILE A 19 -14.97 1.61 0.37
CA ILE A 19 -14.69 1.62 -1.07
C ILE A 19 -14.03 2.95 -1.41
N CYS A 20 -12.85 2.89 -1.99
CA CYS A 20 -12.08 4.06 -2.40
C CYS A 20 -11.72 3.99 -3.88
N ALA A 21 -11.61 5.16 -4.51
CA ALA A 21 -10.90 5.36 -5.76
C ALA A 21 -9.45 5.74 -5.45
N VAL A 22 -8.53 5.23 -6.24
CA VAL A 22 -7.09 5.49 -6.08
C VAL A 22 -6.53 5.97 -7.40
N TRP A 23 -5.93 7.16 -7.37
CA TRP A 23 -5.15 7.71 -8.48
C TRP A 23 -3.66 7.60 -8.20
N SER A 24 -2.85 7.36 -9.24
CA SER A 24 -1.39 7.33 -9.14
C SER A 24 -0.73 7.88 -10.41
N SER A 25 0.29 8.71 -10.24
CA SER A 25 1.10 9.23 -11.34
C SER A 25 1.87 8.14 -12.12
N GLY A 26 2.15 7.01 -11.49
CA GLY A 26 2.81 5.86 -12.09
C GLY A 26 1.89 4.90 -12.83
N ARG A 27 0.58 5.09 -12.74
CA ARG A 27 -0.39 4.18 -13.34
C ARG A 27 -0.67 4.57 -14.79
N THR A 28 -0.42 3.65 -15.70
CA THR A 28 -0.72 3.79 -17.14
C THR A 28 -2.01 3.07 -17.57
N THR A 29 -2.68 2.38 -16.63
CA THR A 29 -3.93 1.66 -16.89
C THR A 29 -5.13 2.59 -16.76
N LYS A 30 -6.23 2.23 -17.45
CA LYS A 30 -7.50 2.95 -17.42
C LYS A 30 -8.51 2.18 -16.59
N SER A 31 -9.05 2.82 -15.55
CA SER A 31 -10.24 2.30 -14.89
C SER A 31 -11.41 2.29 -15.87
N PRO A 32 -12.23 1.25 -15.91
CA PRO A 32 -13.44 1.25 -16.70
C PRO A 32 -14.47 2.30 -16.26
N TYR A 33 -14.35 2.79 -15.02
CA TYR A 33 -15.27 3.73 -14.39
C TYR A 33 -14.75 5.16 -14.31
N LEU A 34 -13.44 5.32 -14.00
CA LEU A 34 -12.86 6.61 -13.63
C LEU A 34 -11.80 7.12 -14.63
N GLY A 35 -11.49 6.31 -15.65
CA GLY A 35 -10.55 6.69 -16.70
C GLY A 35 -9.08 6.52 -16.31
N PHE A 36 -8.22 7.29 -16.97
CA PHE A 36 -6.77 7.13 -16.91
C PHE A 36 -6.18 7.49 -15.54
N GLY A 37 -5.22 6.68 -15.08
CA GLY A 37 -4.51 6.87 -13.82
C GLY A 37 -5.30 6.45 -12.57
N TRP A 38 -6.59 6.18 -12.70
CA TRP A 38 -7.47 5.78 -11.61
C TRP A 38 -7.68 4.27 -11.52
N SER A 39 -8.12 3.82 -10.37
CA SER A 39 -8.70 2.50 -10.13
C SER A 39 -9.69 2.54 -8.98
N ILE A 40 -10.58 1.56 -8.94
CA ILE A 40 -11.36 1.20 -7.76
C ILE A 40 -10.86 -0.18 -7.33
N PRO A 41 -9.87 -0.25 -6.42
CA PRO A 41 -9.19 -1.52 -6.13
C PRO A 41 -10.15 -2.64 -5.71
N ALA A 42 -11.23 -2.31 -5.00
CA ALA A 42 -12.26 -3.27 -4.61
C ALA A 42 -12.95 -3.96 -5.79
N LEU A 43 -13.11 -3.26 -6.93
CA LEU A 43 -13.72 -3.79 -8.17
C LEU A 43 -12.66 -4.26 -9.19
N GLU A 44 -11.43 -3.79 -9.09
CA GLU A 44 -10.37 -4.02 -10.08
C GLU A 44 -9.25 -4.92 -9.55
N SER A 45 -9.46 -5.54 -8.37
CA SER A 45 -8.51 -6.48 -7.78
C SER A 45 -8.28 -7.70 -8.67
N ARG A 46 -7.01 -8.07 -8.82
CA ARG A 46 -6.61 -9.16 -9.73
C ARG A 46 -5.34 -9.86 -9.25
N PHE A 47 -5.21 -11.12 -9.63
CA PHE A 47 -4.02 -11.92 -9.40
C PHE A 47 -3.51 -12.43 -10.76
N VAL A 48 -2.37 -11.95 -11.21
CA VAL A 48 -1.88 -12.20 -12.58
C VAL A 48 -0.42 -12.65 -12.58
N PRO A 49 -0.02 -13.55 -13.51
CA PRO A 49 1.37 -13.90 -13.66
C PRO A 49 2.17 -12.70 -14.20
N LEU A 50 3.37 -12.50 -13.68
CA LEU A 50 4.37 -11.57 -14.22
C LEU A 50 5.37 -12.31 -15.08
N ASP A 51 5.75 -13.51 -14.66
CA ASP A 51 6.61 -14.45 -15.37
C ASP A 51 6.35 -15.88 -14.87
N VAL A 52 7.19 -16.83 -15.25
CA VAL A 52 7.05 -18.26 -14.91
C VAL A 52 7.12 -18.56 -13.41
N ARG A 53 7.60 -17.63 -12.60
CA ARG A 53 7.80 -17.81 -11.14
C ARG A 53 7.23 -16.71 -10.27
N ARG A 54 6.80 -15.60 -10.85
CA ARG A 54 6.31 -14.45 -10.11
C ARG A 54 4.91 -14.06 -10.55
N TRP A 55 4.11 -13.67 -9.57
CA TRP A 55 2.73 -13.26 -9.73
C TRP A 55 2.49 -11.95 -9.00
N ALA A 56 1.63 -11.09 -9.51
CA ALA A 56 1.21 -9.87 -8.85
C ALA A 56 -0.22 -10.00 -8.34
N PHE A 57 -0.41 -9.74 -7.07
CA PHE A 57 -1.70 -9.53 -6.45
C PHE A 57 -1.96 -8.03 -6.32
N TYR A 58 -2.86 -7.50 -7.12
CA TYR A 58 -3.41 -6.15 -6.97
C TYR A 58 -4.53 -6.22 -5.96
N GLN A 59 -4.24 -5.76 -4.74
CA GLN A 59 -5.13 -5.93 -3.58
C GLN A 59 -6.31 -4.97 -3.61
N PRO A 60 -7.43 -5.30 -2.92
CA PRO A 60 -8.59 -4.43 -2.82
C PRO A 60 -8.35 -3.11 -2.09
N ASP A 61 -7.26 -2.97 -1.35
CA ASP A 61 -6.78 -1.75 -0.69
C ASP A 61 -5.88 -0.88 -1.56
N GLY A 62 -5.60 -1.33 -2.80
CA GLY A 62 -4.75 -0.62 -3.77
C GLY A 62 -3.27 -0.99 -3.72
N TYR A 63 -2.82 -1.80 -2.76
CA TYR A 63 -1.44 -2.28 -2.73
C TYR A 63 -1.19 -3.37 -3.77
N VAL A 64 0.06 -3.51 -4.18
CA VAL A 64 0.51 -4.61 -5.05
C VAL A 64 1.49 -5.48 -4.29
N ARG A 65 1.17 -6.77 -4.21
CA ARG A 65 2.02 -7.77 -3.58
C ARG A 65 2.56 -8.75 -4.61
N ILE A 66 3.86 -9.00 -4.54
CA ILE A 66 4.49 -10.00 -5.41
C ILE A 66 4.56 -11.33 -4.68
N PHE A 67 4.07 -12.35 -5.36
CA PHE A 67 4.17 -13.75 -4.95
C PHE A 67 5.24 -14.45 -5.79
N VAL A 68 5.97 -15.35 -5.16
CA VAL A 68 6.99 -16.18 -5.81
C VAL A 68 6.72 -17.65 -5.54
N GLN A 69 7.06 -18.50 -6.50
CA GLN A 69 6.98 -19.95 -6.35
C GLN A 69 7.95 -20.45 -5.27
N VAL A 70 7.46 -21.23 -4.31
CA VAL A 70 8.25 -21.68 -3.14
C VAL A 70 9.22 -22.78 -3.54
N ASP A 71 8.76 -23.80 -4.26
CA ASP A 71 9.57 -24.93 -4.71
C ASP A 71 9.25 -25.28 -6.18
N ARG A 72 10.25 -25.81 -6.89
CA ARG A 72 10.04 -26.33 -8.24
C ARG A 72 9.15 -27.57 -8.28
N LYS A 73 9.09 -28.34 -7.17
CA LYS A 73 8.26 -29.55 -7.05
C LYS A 73 6.79 -29.24 -6.74
N GLU A 74 6.53 -28.13 -6.02
CA GLU A 74 5.18 -27.65 -5.71
C GLU A 74 4.84 -26.43 -6.59
N SER A 75 4.56 -26.69 -7.87
CA SER A 75 4.34 -25.65 -8.86
C SER A 75 3.10 -24.77 -8.62
N ASN A 76 2.21 -25.21 -7.74
CA ASN A 76 0.92 -24.55 -7.45
C ASN A 76 0.92 -23.72 -6.15
N VAL A 77 2.00 -23.75 -5.35
CA VAL A 77 2.09 -22.99 -4.10
C VAL A 77 3.02 -21.80 -4.26
N LEU A 78 2.50 -20.62 -3.94
CA LEU A 78 3.23 -19.35 -4.02
C LEU A 78 3.26 -18.67 -2.64
N THR A 79 4.34 -17.95 -2.35
CA THR A 79 4.44 -17.11 -1.15
C THR A 79 4.57 -15.63 -1.50
N GLY A 80 3.82 -14.79 -0.80
CA GLY A 80 3.91 -13.32 -0.86
C GLY A 80 4.61 -12.72 0.36
N GLY A 81 5.30 -13.56 1.15
CA GLY A 81 5.93 -13.22 2.43
C GLY A 81 5.40 -14.10 3.57
N PRO A 82 5.85 -13.88 4.82
CA PRO A 82 5.58 -14.78 5.94
C PRO A 82 4.11 -15.03 6.25
N ALA A 83 3.26 -14.00 6.03
CA ALA A 83 1.82 -14.07 6.32
C ALA A 83 0.98 -14.39 5.08
N TRP A 84 1.59 -14.57 3.90
CA TRP A 84 0.85 -14.62 2.64
C TRP A 84 1.16 -15.87 1.83
N THR A 85 0.14 -16.64 1.54
CA THR A 85 0.23 -17.84 0.71
C THR A 85 -0.83 -17.79 -0.38
N ALA A 86 -0.49 -18.25 -1.58
CA ALA A 86 -1.45 -18.45 -2.65
C ALA A 86 -1.35 -19.88 -3.17
N ILE A 87 -2.51 -20.48 -3.46
CA ILE A 87 -2.63 -21.81 -4.09
C ILE A 87 -3.30 -21.60 -5.44
N VAL A 88 -2.62 -21.99 -6.50
CA VAL A 88 -3.10 -21.91 -7.89
C VAL A 88 -3.55 -23.29 -8.32
N LYS A 89 -4.83 -23.43 -8.69
CA LYS A 89 -5.38 -24.68 -9.22
C LYS A 89 -6.29 -24.35 -10.40
N ASP A 90 -5.83 -24.70 -11.59
CA ASP A 90 -6.52 -24.40 -12.85
C ASP A 90 -6.81 -22.88 -12.99
N ASP A 91 -8.08 -22.51 -13.15
CA ASP A 91 -8.52 -21.12 -13.22
C ASP A 91 -8.82 -20.48 -11.85
N LEU A 92 -8.70 -21.27 -10.76
CA LEU A 92 -8.99 -20.86 -9.40
C LEU A 92 -7.70 -20.58 -8.63
N ILE A 93 -7.64 -19.42 -8.01
CA ILE A 93 -6.53 -19.04 -7.13
C ILE A 93 -7.12 -18.68 -5.77
N ARG A 94 -6.58 -19.27 -4.72
CA ARG A 94 -6.89 -18.88 -3.32
C ARG A 94 -5.67 -18.23 -2.70
N VAL A 95 -5.86 -17.01 -2.22
CA VAL A 95 -4.84 -16.26 -1.49
C VAL A 95 -5.29 -16.16 -0.04
N THR A 96 -4.40 -16.50 0.88
CA THR A 96 -4.64 -16.39 2.32
C THR A 96 -3.64 -15.41 2.90
N ALA A 97 -4.12 -14.42 3.63
CA ALA A 97 -3.35 -13.60 4.55
C ALA A 97 -3.63 -14.09 5.98
N ASP A 98 -2.59 -14.57 6.64
CA ASP A 98 -2.66 -15.06 8.02
C ASP A 98 -1.58 -14.33 8.84
N PRO A 99 -1.91 -13.16 9.43
CA PRO A 99 -0.96 -12.39 10.21
C PRO A 99 -0.47 -13.17 11.41
N HIS A 100 0.85 -13.32 11.53
CA HIS A 100 1.49 -14.08 12.61
C HIS A 100 1.41 -13.40 13.99
N ASP A 101 0.90 -12.18 14.04
CA ASP A 101 0.71 -11.36 15.24
C ASP A 101 -0.69 -11.50 15.87
N GLY A 102 -1.48 -12.46 15.36
CA GLY A 102 -2.86 -12.68 15.83
C GLY A 102 -3.89 -11.72 15.22
N GLY A 103 -3.49 -10.96 14.22
CA GLY A 103 -4.43 -10.14 13.43
C GLY A 103 -5.44 -10.99 12.65
N PRO A 104 -6.53 -10.38 12.17
CA PRO A 104 -7.59 -11.10 11.48
C PRO A 104 -7.10 -11.72 10.17
N LYS A 105 -7.51 -12.97 9.95
CA LYS A 105 -7.23 -13.71 8.74
C LYS A 105 -8.10 -13.19 7.60
N SER A 106 -7.50 -13.05 6.42
CA SER A 106 -8.22 -12.71 5.19
C SER A 106 -8.00 -13.77 4.11
N GLU A 107 -9.06 -14.05 3.35
CA GLU A 107 -9.03 -14.98 2.24
C GLU A 107 -9.59 -14.32 0.98
N PHE A 108 -8.89 -14.52 -0.14
CA PHE A 108 -9.28 -13.99 -1.45
C PHE A 108 -9.37 -15.13 -2.45
N THR A 109 -10.48 -15.21 -3.14
CA THR A 109 -10.68 -16.21 -4.21
C THR A 109 -10.74 -15.50 -5.55
N PHE A 110 -9.91 -15.95 -6.48
CA PHE A 110 -9.86 -15.44 -7.85
C PHE A 110 -10.29 -16.53 -8.82
N ARG A 111 -11.00 -16.11 -9.87
CA ARG A 111 -11.29 -16.95 -11.04
C ARG A 111 -10.80 -16.22 -12.29
N GLN A 112 -10.01 -16.90 -13.10
CA GLN A 112 -9.36 -16.30 -14.28
C GLN A 112 -8.62 -14.99 -13.93
N GLY A 113 -7.95 -14.99 -12.79
CA GLY A 113 -7.19 -13.84 -12.30
C GLY A 113 -7.99 -12.68 -11.71
N ARG A 114 -9.33 -12.75 -11.61
CA ARG A 114 -10.21 -11.71 -11.08
C ARG A 114 -10.76 -12.11 -9.72
N LEU A 115 -10.82 -11.15 -8.81
CA LEU A 115 -11.39 -11.37 -7.48
C LEU A 115 -12.89 -11.68 -7.59
N VAL A 116 -13.30 -12.86 -7.13
CA VAL A 116 -14.73 -13.24 -7.09
C VAL A 116 -15.26 -13.28 -5.67
N ARG A 117 -14.38 -13.44 -4.67
CA ARG A 117 -14.78 -13.47 -3.26
C ARG A 117 -13.66 -13.00 -2.35
N MET A 118 -14.03 -12.27 -1.31
CA MET A 118 -13.17 -11.88 -0.20
C MET A 118 -13.84 -12.22 1.13
N ILE A 119 -13.07 -12.76 2.07
CA ILE A 119 -13.46 -12.96 3.47
C ILE A 119 -12.43 -12.24 4.31
N CYS A 120 -12.86 -11.35 5.18
CA CYS A 120 -12.01 -10.57 6.08
C CYS A 120 -12.78 -10.27 7.37
N GLU A 121 -12.21 -9.48 8.27
CA GLU A 121 -12.83 -9.09 9.52
C GLU A 121 -14.18 -8.38 9.31
N GLU A 122 -14.27 -7.56 8.26
CA GLU A 122 -15.47 -6.81 7.92
C GLU A 122 -16.60 -7.69 7.38
N GLY A 123 -16.31 -8.94 7.01
CA GLY A 123 -17.29 -9.90 6.53
C GLY A 123 -16.88 -10.71 5.30
N SER A 124 -17.90 -11.29 4.66
CA SER A 124 -17.75 -12.04 3.40
C SER A 124 -18.40 -11.29 2.26
N PHE A 125 -17.66 -11.04 1.20
CA PHE A 125 -18.06 -10.24 0.05
C PHE A 125 -17.83 -11.02 -1.25
N ASP A 126 -18.84 -11.02 -2.12
CA ASP A 126 -18.76 -11.58 -3.46
C ASP A 126 -18.77 -10.43 -4.49
N VAL A 127 -17.83 -10.46 -5.44
CA VAL A 127 -17.74 -9.48 -6.52
C VAL A 127 -18.49 -10.01 -7.74
N LYS A 128 -19.43 -9.23 -8.25
CA LYS A 128 -20.23 -9.53 -9.45
C LYS A 128 -19.58 -8.95 -10.69
N TYR A 129 -19.79 -9.63 -11.81
CA TYR A 129 -19.22 -9.24 -13.11
C TYR A 129 -20.27 -9.31 -14.21
N THR A 130 -20.30 -8.25 -15.03
CA THR A 130 -20.93 -8.28 -16.36
C THR A 130 -19.82 -8.33 -17.41
N GLY A 131 -19.66 -9.49 -18.05
CA GLY A 131 -18.54 -9.74 -18.96
C GLY A 131 -17.19 -9.68 -18.25
N ARG A 132 -16.39 -8.64 -18.60
CA ARG A 132 -15.03 -8.46 -18.04
C ARG A 132 -14.93 -7.40 -16.96
N VAL A 133 -16.00 -6.73 -16.62
CA VAL A 133 -16.01 -5.61 -15.68
C VAL A 133 -16.78 -6.01 -14.43
N ALA A 134 -16.19 -5.75 -13.26
CA ALA A 134 -16.89 -5.93 -12.00
C ALA A 134 -17.91 -4.80 -11.85
N ASP A 135 -19.17 -5.13 -11.64
CA ASP A 135 -20.28 -4.18 -11.57
C ASP A 135 -21.00 -4.17 -10.23
N GLY A 136 -20.55 -4.97 -9.27
CA GLY A 136 -21.16 -4.96 -7.96
C GLY A 136 -20.42 -5.75 -6.90
N ILE A 137 -20.83 -5.50 -5.66
CA ILE A 137 -20.39 -6.24 -4.47
C ILE A 137 -21.64 -6.66 -3.71
N THR A 138 -21.68 -7.93 -3.30
CA THR A 138 -22.77 -8.48 -2.49
C THR A 138 -22.21 -9.16 -1.25
N SER A 139 -23.03 -9.23 -0.20
CA SER A 139 -22.78 -10.03 1.00
C SER A 139 -24.07 -10.74 1.40
N HIS A 140 -23.99 -12.05 1.63
CA HIS A 140 -25.17 -12.88 1.97
C HIS A 140 -26.38 -12.64 1.04
N GLY A 141 -26.12 -12.50 -0.27
CA GLY A 141 -27.15 -12.25 -1.27
C GLY A 141 -27.68 -10.81 -1.35
N LYS A 142 -27.27 -9.93 -0.44
CA LYS A 142 -27.65 -8.51 -0.43
C LYS A 142 -26.68 -7.70 -1.28
N THR A 143 -27.17 -6.84 -2.16
CA THR A 143 -26.36 -5.89 -2.91
C THR A 143 -25.89 -4.76 -2.01
N LEU A 144 -24.58 -4.63 -1.87
CA LEU A 144 -23.90 -3.58 -1.07
C LEU A 144 -23.35 -2.46 -1.94
N LEU A 145 -22.92 -2.78 -3.14
CA LEU A 145 -22.47 -1.83 -4.16
C LEU A 145 -22.99 -2.30 -5.51
N GLU A 146 -23.51 -1.35 -6.29
CA GLU A 146 -23.81 -1.50 -7.69
C GLU A 146 -23.11 -0.38 -8.47
N ALA A 147 -22.35 -0.73 -9.50
CA ALA A 147 -21.61 0.20 -10.34
C ALA A 147 -22.13 0.11 -11.78
N THR A 148 -22.61 1.20 -12.30
CA THR A 148 -23.11 1.30 -13.67
C THR A 148 -22.30 2.32 -14.46
N ARG A 149 -22.26 2.14 -15.79
CA ARG A 149 -21.59 3.06 -16.74
C ARG A 149 -22.58 3.48 -17.80
N GLU A 150 -22.61 4.76 -18.06
CA GLU A 150 -23.36 5.31 -19.19
C GLU A 150 -22.44 5.36 -20.43
N SER A 151 -22.99 4.99 -21.57
CA SER A 151 -22.31 5.07 -22.86
C SER A 151 -22.56 6.45 -23.45
N GLY A 152 -21.49 7.17 -23.81
CA GLY A 152 -21.62 8.50 -24.42
C GLY A 152 -20.24 9.16 -24.59
N PRO A 153 -20.19 10.37 -25.20
CA PRO A 153 -18.96 11.15 -25.32
C PRO A 153 -18.41 11.57 -23.93
N GLU A 154 -19.30 11.86 -23.00
CA GLU A 154 -18.97 12.05 -21.58
C GLU A 154 -19.22 10.72 -20.86
N LYS A 155 -18.15 10.10 -20.40
CA LYS A 155 -18.25 8.83 -19.68
C LYS A 155 -18.66 9.10 -18.24
N ARG A 156 -19.85 8.62 -17.89
CA ARG A 156 -20.40 8.73 -16.55
C ARG A 156 -20.48 7.38 -15.89
N ALA A 157 -20.06 7.31 -14.63
CA ALA A 157 -20.25 6.14 -13.80
C ALA A 157 -21.07 6.49 -12.55
N VAL A 158 -21.95 5.58 -12.16
CA VAL A 158 -22.80 5.75 -10.98
C VAL A 158 -22.57 4.57 -10.04
N PHE A 159 -22.24 4.87 -8.80
CA PHE A 159 -22.06 3.91 -7.72
C PHE A 159 -23.19 4.06 -6.72
N ARG A 160 -23.99 3.01 -6.54
CA ARG A 160 -25.09 2.96 -5.57
C ARG A 160 -24.73 2.04 -4.43
N PHE A 161 -24.74 2.57 -3.23
CA PHE A 161 -24.36 1.87 -2.01
C PHE A 161 -25.60 1.42 -1.21
N ASN A 162 -25.53 0.22 -0.65
CA ASN A 162 -26.50 -0.33 0.30
C ASN A 162 -27.95 -0.24 -0.18
N GLY A 163 -28.20 -0.67 -1.43
CA GLY A 163 -29.52 -0.64 -2.05
C GLY A 163 -30.00 0.75 -2.44
N GLY A 164 -29.06 1.67 -2.77
CA GLY A 164 -29.36 3.02 -3.26
C GLY A 164 -29.51 4.07 -2.16
N ARG A 165 -29.17 3.75 -0.91
CA ARG A 165 -29.21 4.70 0.23
C ARG A 165 -28.21 5.85 0.07
N ALA A 166 -27.09 5.59 -0.60
CA ALA A 166 -26.11 6.61 -0.98
C ALA A 166 -25.72 6.39 -2.44
N GLN A 167 -25.47 7.48 -3.14
CA GLN A 167 -25.08 7.46 -4.54
C GLN A 167 -23.88 8.38 -4.73
N VAL A 168 -22.94 7.92 -5.55
CA VAL A 168 -21.79 8.69 -6.01
C VAL A 168 -21.80 8.69 -7.52
N VAL A 169 -21.62 9.85 -8.13
CA VAL A 169 -21.57 10.02 -9.58
C VAL A 169 -20.20 10.53 -9.98
N ALA A 170 -19.54 9.80 -10.88
CA ALA A 170 -18.26 10.14 -11.44
C ALA A 170 -18.44 10.57 -12.91
N ASP A 171 -18.05 11.80 -13.22
CA ASP A 171 -18.02 12.32 -14.58
C ASP A 171 -16.58 12.33 -15.10
N CYS A 172 -16.34 11.70 -16.25
CA CYS A 172 -15.04 11.66 -16.90
C CYS A 172 -15.08 12.50 -18.19
N ARG A 173 -14.01 13.29 -18.38
CA ARG A 173 -13.84 14.15 -19.55
C ARG A 173 -12.46 13.97 -20.18
N PRO A 174 -12.30 14.27 -21.47
CA PRO A 174 -10.98 14.34 -22.09
C PRO A 174 -10.09 15.35 -21.38
N ALA A 175 -8.90 14.92 -21.00
CA ALA A 175 -7.89 15.79 -20.39
C ALA A 175 -6.50 15.45 -20.93
N THR A 176 -5.62 16.45 -20.96
CA THR A 176 -4.21 16.24 -21.29
C THR A 176 -3.49 15.65 -20.08
N VAL A 177 -2.92 14.47 -20.24
CA VAL A 177 -2.12 13.80 -19.23
C VAL A 177 -0.68 13.66 -19.72
N PHE A 178 0.26 13.69 -18.78
CA PHE A 178 1.68 13.57 -19.05
C PHE A 178 2.20 12.27 -18.43
N GLY A 179 2.88 11.47 -19.21
CA GLY A 179 3.46 10.22 -18.75
C GLY A 179 4.40 9.62 -19.78
N PRO A 180 5.23 8.65 -19.38
CA PRO A 180 6.07 7.92 -20.32
C PRO A 180 5.18 7.08 -21.23
N GLN A 181 5.38 7.20 -22.54
CA GLN A 181 4.78 6.31 -23.52
C GLN A 181 5.80 5.25 -23.94
N GLY A 182 5.55 4.00 -23.50
CA GLY A 182 6.39 2.86 -23.86
C GLY A 182 7.79 2.91 -23.26
N GLU A 183 8.77 2.33 -23.97
CA GLU A 183 10.18 2.27 -23.57
C GLU A 183 10.94 3.59 -23.83
N SER A 184 10.30 4.58 -24.45
CA SER A 184 10.92 5.87 -24.72
C SER A 184 10.99 6.72 -23.46
N SER A 185 12.17 7.24 -23.16
CA SER A 185 12.42 8.13 -22.01
C SER A 185 11.85 9.55 -22.19
N ALA A 186 11.17 9.84 -23.29
CA ALA A 186 10.54 11.13 -23.53
C ALA A 186 9.17 11.19 -22.84
N ALA A 187 8.94 12.22 -22.04
CA ALA A 187 7.61 12.52 -21.54
C ALA A 187 6.73 13.03 -22.70
N MET A 188 5.62 12.36 -22.95
CA MET A 188 4.66 12.77 -23.98
C MET A 188 3.33 13.11 -23.36
N SER A 189 2.66 14.11 -23.91
CA SER A 189 1.28 14.41 -23.57
C SER A 189 0.34 13.54 -24.41
N SER A 190 -0.74 13.06 -23.81
CA SER A 190 -1.82 12.35 -24.51
C SER A 190 -3.17 12.88 -24.05
N GLN A 191 -4.16 12.79 -24.94
CA GLN A 191 -5.55 13.07 -24.59
C GLN A 191 -6.19 11.78 -24.07
N GLU A 192 -6.62 11.81 -22.82
CA GLU A 192 -7.22 10.67 -22.16
C GLU A 192 -8.52 11.04 -21.45
N ASN A 193 -9.47 10.11 -21.37
CA ASN A 193 -10.61 10.29 -20.49
C ASN A 193 -10.16 10.13 -19.04
N CYS A 194 -10.33 11.18 -18.26
CA CYS A 194 -9.94 11.27 -16.85
C CYS A 194 -11.14 11.68 -15.99
N LEU A 195 -11.18 11.26 -14.76
CA LEU A 195 -12.16 11.70 -13.78
C LEU A 195 -12.09 13.23 -13.65
N ALA A 196 -13.17 13.92 -13.99
CA ALA A 196 -13.25 15.38 -13.93
C ALA A 196 -13.97 15.86 -12.67
N SER A 197 -15.03 15.15 -12.25
CA SER A 197 -15.71 15.44 -10.99
C SER A 197 -16.27 14.19 -10.34
N LEU A 198 -16.43 14.24 -9.03
CA LEU A 198 -17.05 13.21 -8.21
C LEU A 198 -18.10 13.87 -7.32
N GLN A 199 -19.37 13.57 -7.57
CA GLN A 199 -20.49 14.04 -6.76
C GLN A 199 -20.79 12.98 -5.70
N THR A 200 -20.62 13.34 -4.44
CA THR A 200 -20.90 12.50 -3.26
C THR A 200 -22.05 13.11 -2.47
N PRO A 201 -22.65 12.38 -1.51
CA PRO A 201 -23.63 12.98 -0.60
C PRO A 201 -23.10 14.19 0.19
N ASP A 202 -21.79 14.25 0.41
CA ASP A 202 -21.12 15.31 1.19
C ASP A 202 -20.71 16.53 0.34
N GLY A 203 -20.86 16.45 -0.99
CA GLY A 203 -20.50 17.51 -1.92
C GLY A 203 -19.81 17.02 -3.19
N THR A 204 -19.30 17.96 -3.97
CA THR A 204 -18.60 17.69 -5.23
C THR A 204 -17.10 17.93 -5.04
N VAL A 205 -16.30 17.00 -5.54
CA VAL A 205 -14.84 17.13 -5.67
C VAL A 205 -14.49 17.21 -7.14
N ASP A 206 -13.85 18.29 -7.55
CA ASP A 206 -13.37 18.48 -8.91
C ASP A 206 -11.90 18.05 -9.04
N PHE A 207 -11.57 17.50 -10.22
CA PHE A 207 -10.24 17.03 -10.56
C PHE A 207 -9.76 17.71 -11.84
N SER A 208 -8.50 18.08 -11.85
CA SER A 208 -7.86 18.62 -13.05
C SER A 208 -6.49 17.98 -13.27
N TYR A 209 -6.10 17.95 -14.53
CA TYR A 209 -4.86 17.35 -15.01
C TYR A 209 -4.16 18.35 -15.90
N GLY A 210 -2.86 18.33 -15.92
CA GLY A 210 -2.09 19.25 -16.75
C GLY A 210 -0.62 19.20 -16.38
N GLY A 211 0.06 20.31 -16.62
CA GLY A 211 1.46 20.52 -16.32
C GLY A 211 2.05 21.60 -17.21
N ASP A 212 3.16 22.14 -16.80
CA ASP A 212 3.95 23.10 -17.51
C ASP A 212 5.44 22.90 -17.23
N ASN A 213 6.32 23.54 -17.99
CA ASN A 213 7.78 23.53 -17.75
C ASN A 213 8.41 22.14 -17.57
N GLY A 214 7.82 21.10 -18.15
CA GLY A 214 8.32 19.73 -18.06
C GLY A 214 7.86 18.98 -16.81
N GLU A 215 6.99 19.55 -16.00
CA GLU A 215 6.32 18.91 -14.87
C GLU A 215 4.91 18.50 -15.26
N ALA A 216 4.44 17.38 -14.72
CA ALA A 216 3.04 16.98 -14.78
C ALA A 216 2.34 17.35 -13.48
N ALA A 217 1.05 17.67 -13.55
CA ALA A 217 0.26 18.08 -12.41
C ALA A 217 -1.09 17.35 -12.35
N PHE A 218 -1.55 17.13 -11.12
CA PHE A 218 -2.89 16.64 -10.78
C PHE A 218 -3.42 17.45 -9.61
N GLN A 219 -4.69 17.82 -9.65
CA GLN A 219 -5.35 18.53 -8.57
C GLN A 219 -6.67 17.83 -8.21
N ALA A 220 -6.92 17.73 -6.92
CA ALA A 220 -8.18 17.25 -6.35
C ALA A 220 -8.64 18.25 -5.29
N GLY A 221 -9.71 18.99 -5.57
CA GLY A 221 -10.13 20.11 -4.72
C GLY A 221 -8.98 21.12 -4.52
N ASN A 222 -8.60 21.36 -3.27
CA ASN A 222 -7.52 22.30 -2.90
C ASN A 222 -6.12 21.65 -2.91
N ALA A 223 -6.02 20.34 -3.03
CA ALA A 223 -4.73 19.64 -3.01
C ALA A 223 -4.19 19.47 -4.44
N ARG A 224 -2.93 19.88 -4.64
CA ARG A 224 -2.22 19.77 -5.92
C ARG A 224 -0.96 18.95 -5.74
N TRP A 225 -0.74 18.02 -6.67
CA TRP A 225 0.47 17.21 -6.80
C TRP A 225 1.18 17.59 -8.08
N THR A 226 2.52 17.66 -8.03
CA THR A 226 3.36 17.72 -9.22
C THR A 226 4.35 16.56 -9.22
N TRP A 227 4.74 16.11 -10.40
CA TRP A 227 5.74 15.06 -10.56
C TRP A 227 6.52 15.23 -11.86
N ASP A 228 7.71 14.63 -11.89
CA ASP A 228 8.48 14.50 -13.12
C ASP A 228 7.87 13.36 -13.97
N PRO A 229 7.32 13.66 -15.14
CA PRO A 229 6.65 12.66 -15.97
C PRO A 229 7.58 11.61 -16.55
N ARG A 230 8.91 11.84 -16.57
CA ARG A 230 9.93 10.90 -17.06
C ARG A 230 10.26 9.86 -15.99
N THR A 231 10.54 10.32 -14.76
CA THR A 231 10.91 9.45 -13.65
C THR A 231 9.70 8.99 -12.84
N ARG A 232 8.54 9.62 -13.03
CA ARG A 232 7.30 9.44 -12.24
C ARG A 232 7.43 9.80 -10.77
N LYS A 233 8.52 10.44 -10.39
CA LYS A 233 8.79 10.83 -9.01
C LYS A 233 8.00 12.08 -8.65
N ILE A 234 7.35 12.07 -7.49
CA ILE A 234 6.66 13.24 -6.95
C ILE A 234 7.66 14.37 -6.69
N LEU A 235 7.28 15.58 -7.04
CA LEU A 235 8.03 16.82 -6.78
C LEU A 235 7.38 17.63 -5.66
N SER A 236 6.04 17.78 -5.67
CA SER A 236 5.33 18.49 -4.63
C SER A 236 3.93 17.93 -4.35
N CYS A 237 3.42 18.21 -3.16
CA CYS A 237 2.02 18.00 -2.78
C CYS A 237 1.60 19.11 -1.81
N GLY A 238 0.77 20.06 -2.26
CA GLY A 238 0.48 21.28 -1.52
C GLY A 238 1.79 22.02 -1.20
N ASP A 239 2.00 22.37 0.08
CA ASP A 239 3.19 23.08 0.57
C ASP A 239 4.40 22.13 0.85
N TRP A 240 4.29 20.87 0.53
CA TRP A 240 5.37 19.91 0.66
C TRP A 240 6.18 19.78 -0.62
N ILE A 241 7.51 19.90 -0.52
CA ILE A 241 8.48 19.64 -1.58
C ILE A 241 9.16 18.30 -1.28
N TYR A 242 9.29 17.47 -2.30
CA TYR A 242 9.81 16.09 -2.20
C TYR A 242 11.14 15.96 -2.93
N THR A 243 12.09 15.29 -2.31
CA THR A 243 13.32 14.81 -2.94
C THR A 243 13.36 13.30 -2.83
N ILE A 244 13.29 12.61 -3.97
CA ILE A 244 13.36 11.16 -4.04
C ILE A 244 14.74 10.74 -4.50
N GLY A 245 15.54 10.23 -3.56
CA GLY A 245 16.87 9.68 -3.85
C GLY A 245 16.80 8.35 -4.59
N GLU A 246 17.82 8.05 -5.38
CA GLU A 246 18.02 6.70 -5.92
C GLU A 246 18.72 5.83 -4.89
N THR A 247 18.27 4.57 -4.76
CA THR A 247 18.99 3.56 -3.98
C THR A 247 20.22 3.14 -4.79
N LYS A 248 21.33 3.87 -4.69
CA LYS A 248 22.59 3.47 -5.31
C LYS A 248 23.17 2.30 -4.50
N ASN A 249 23.40 1.18 -5.17
CA ASN A 249 24.23 0.09 -4.66
C ASN A 249 25.70 0.58 -4.67
N HIS A 250 26.11 1.36 -3.70
CA HIS A 250 27.51 1.69 -3.50
C HIS A 250 28.13 0.69 -2.52
N GLU A 251 29.20 0.05 -2.98
CA GLU A 251 29.91 -0.99 -2.22
C GLU A 251 30.66 -0.44 -0.99
N ASP A 252 30.93 0.86 -0.96
CA ASP A 252 31.72 1.49 0.09
C ASP A 252 31.05 2.77 0.57
N GLU A 253 30.77 2.85 1.84
CA GLU A 253 30.17 3.93 2.60
C GLU A 253 28.64 3.89 2.72
N VAL A 254 28.20 3.88 3.96
CA VAL A 254 26.88 4.32 4.42
C VAL A 254 26.80 5.84 4.19
N LYS A 255 26.80 6.28 2.94
CA LYS A 255 26.23 7.59 2.63
C LYS A 255 24.73 7.40 2.76
N GLU A 256 24.20 7.87 3.86
CA GLU A 256 22.79 8.09 4.13
C GLU A 256 22.24 9.05 3.07
N THR A 257 22.08 8.54 1.85
CA THR A 257 21.31 9.28 0.85
C THR A 257 19.86 9.00 1.19
N PRO A 258 19.10 9.99 1.67
CA PRO A 258 17.70 9.78 1.94
C PRO A 258 17.03 9.25 0.68
N THR A 259 16.36 8.12 0.75
CA THR A 259 15.57 7.59 -0.35
C THR A 259 14.27 8.36 -0.50
N PHE A 260 13.92 9.13 0.52
CA PHE A 260 12.77 10.01 0.56
C PHE A 260 13.09 11.15 1.53
N ASP A 261 12.89 12.37 1.08
CA ASP A 261 12.97 13.58 1.89
C ASP A 261 11.80 14.47 1.50
N ARG A 262 11.08 15.03 2.49
CA ARG A 262 10.08 16.07 2.23
C ARG A 262 10.19 17.18 3.24
N ARG A 263 10.03 18.41 2.74
CA ARG A 263 10.09 19.64 3.53
C ARG A 263 8.84 20.47 3.28
N HIS A 264 8.25 20.93 4.35
CA HIS A 264 7.11 21.85 4.32
C HIS A 264 7.59 23.30 4.41
N ALA A 265 6.81 24.22 3.85
CA ALA A 265 7.14 25.65 3.86
C ALA A 265 7.28 26.23 5.29
N ASP A 266 6.62 25.66 6.28
CA ASP A 266 6.71 26.06 7.71
C ASP A 266 7.94 25.48 8.45
N GLY A 267 8.82 24.75 7.75
CA GLY A 267 10.04 24.16 8.31
C GLY A 267 9.89 22.71 8.81
N ARG A 268 8.69 22.11 8.79
CA ARG A 268 8.55 20.67 9.09
C ARG A 268 9.30 19.83 8.07
N HIS A 269 9.95 18.80 8.55
CA HIS A 269 10.80 17.93 7.74
C HIS A 269 10.57 16.47 8.08
N GLU A 270 10.49 15.63 7.06
CA GLU A 270 10.49 14.17 7.19
C GLU A 270 11.47 13.55 6.21
N SER A 271 12.17 12.51 6.64
CA SER A 271 13.06 11.76 5.77
C SER A 271 13.02 10.27 6.05
N TYR A 272 13.34 9.50 5.02
CA TYR A 272 13.53 8.06 5.11
C TYR A 272 14.76 7.67 4.32
N ALA A 273 15.71 7.03 4.98
CA ALA A 273 16.91 6.49 4.37
C ALA A 273 17.02 4.99 4.65
N ASN A 274 17.53 4.21 3.70
CA ASN A 274 17.84 2.82 3.90
C ASN A 274 19.15 2.41 3.24
N SER A 275 19.78 1.37 3.79
CA SER A 275 20.95 0.71 3.22
C SER A 275 20.64 -0.77 3.01
N ARG A 276 20.59 -1.22 1.76
CA ARG A 276 20.42 -2.65 1.45
C ARG A 276 21.61 -3.48 1.94
N LYS A 277 22.84 -2.96 1.89
CA LYS A 277 24.05 -3.68 2.33
C LYS A 277 24.01 -3.97 3.83
N THR A 278 23.69 -2.98 4.63
CA THR A 278 23.70 -3.11 6.10
C THR A 278 22.35 -3.50 6.69
N GLY A 279 21.26 -3.33 5.92
CA GLY A 279 19.89 -3.49 6.40
C GLY A 279 19.44 -2.38 7.36
N LEU A 280 20.19 -1.27 7.45
CA LEU A 280 19.85 -0.14 8.30
C LEU A 280 18.84 0.75 7.62
N CYS A 281 17.80 1.15 8.34
CA CYS A 281 16.78 2.09 7.92
C CYS A 281 16.64 3.18 8.99
N VAL A 282 16.56 4.43 8.55
CA VAL A 282 16.37 5.60 9.41
C VAL A 282 15.17 6.38 8.89
N GLN A 283 14.26 6.71 9.77
CA GLN A 283 13.07 7.53 9.50
C GLN A 283 13.03 8.68 10.49
N SER A 284 12.96 9.90 9.98
CA SER A 284 12.76 11.12 10.79
C SER A 284 11.34 11.62 10.58
N PHE A 285 10.70 12.08 11.65
CA PHE A 285 9.29 12.54 11.64
C PHE A 285 9.20 14.04 11.84
N THR A 286 8.10 14.65 11.40
CA THR A 286 7.83 16.10 11.50
C THR A 286 7.84 16.62 12.92
N ASN A 287 7.55 15.78 13.90
CA ASN A 287 7.56 16.14 15.33
C ASN A 287 8.97 16.14 15.95
N GLY A 288 10.03 15.89 15.17
CA GLY A 288 11.42 15.85 15.63
C GLY A 288 11.84 14.53 16.27
N THR A 289 10.96 13.52 16.31
CA THR A 289 11.35 12.15 16.69
C THR A 289 11.95 11.39 15.51
N SER A 290 12.66 10.30 15.78
CA SER A 290 13.17 9.42 14.73
C SER A 290 13.02 7.95 15.11
N ARG A 291 12.92 7.11 14.09
CA ARG A 291 12.97 5.65 14.24
C ARG A 291 14.11 5.09 13.40
N THR A 292 14.99 4.36 14.03
CA THR A 292 16.04 3.60 13.36
C THR A 292 15.75 2.11 13.52
N TYR A 293 15.86 1.33 12.46
CA TYR A 293 15.73 -0.11 12.58
C TYR A 293 16.72 -0.84 11.66
N LYS A 294 17.09 -2.04 12.03
CA LYS A 294 17.97 -2.90 11.26
C LYS A 294 17.25 -4.18 10.89
N VAL A 295 17.17 -4.48 9.60
CA VAL A 295 16.59 -5.73 9.11
C VAL A 295 17.68 -6.79 8.91
N PHE A 296 17.26 -8.06 8.81
CA PHE A 296 18.15 -9.13 8.35
C PHE A 296 18.47 -8.90 6.87
N THR A 297 19.72 -9.09 6.48
CA THR A 297 20.16 -8.94 5.08
C THR A 297 20.36 -10.28 4.37
N SER A 298 20.30 -11.40 5.11
CA SER A 298 20.44 -12.75 4.59
C SER A 298 19.53 -13.74 5.36
N GLY A 299 19.36 -14.93 4.82
CA GLY A 299 18.54 -15.98 5.41
C GLY A 299 17.02 -15.80 5.18
N PRO A 300 16.18 -16.66 5.79
CA PRO A 300 14.73 -16.67 5.58
C PRO A 300 14.02 -15.38 5.99
N LEU A 301 14.60 -14.64 6.92
CA LEU A 301 14.05 -13.38 7.46
C LEU A 301 14.57 -12.12 6.73
N ALA A 302 15.42 -12.29 5.69
CA ALA A 302 16.05 -11.18 4.98
C ALA A 302 15.02 -10.19 4.45
N TYR A 303 15.21 -8.89 4.76
CA TYR A 303 14.36 -7.76 4.40
C TYR A 303 12.88 -7.88 4.80
N ARG A 304 12.55 -8.84 5.69
CA ARG A 304 11.17 -9.12 6.12
C ARG A 304 10.94 -8.84 7.59
N ARG A 305 12.01 -8.93 8.41
CA ARG A 305 11.95 -8.76 9.87
C ARG A 305 13.07 -7.86 10.34
N ALA A 306 12.75 -7.00 11.32
CA ALA A 306 13.74 -6.19 11.99
C ALA A 306 14.53 -7.05 12.97
N ARG A 307 15.86 -6.89 13.02
CA ARG A 307 16.69 -7.42 14.10
C ARG A 307 16.50 -6.63 15.38
N TRP A 308 16.38 -5.31 15.21
CA TRP A 308 16.08 -4.38 16.28
C TRP A 308 15.42 -3.12 15.72
N THR A 309 14.71 -2.40 16.60
CA THR A 309 14.18 -1.06 16.37
C THR A 309 14.69 -0.13 17.47
N LYS A 310 14.91 1.14 17.16
CA LYS A 310 15.25 2.19 18.12
C LYS A 310 14.42 3.42 17.80
N ASP A 311 13.56 3.81 18.72
CA ASP A 311 12.82 5.05 18.69
C ASP A 311 13.58 6.09 19.51
N THR A 312 13.80 7.27 18.97
CA THR A 312 14.52 8.36 19.62
C THR A 312 13.59 9.58 19.69
N ASP A 313 13.45 10.12 20.88
CA ASP A 313 12.63 11.29 21.16
C ASP A 313 13.39 12.60 20.88
N ARG A 314 12.71 13.74 20.95
CA ARG A 314 13.28 15.08 20.71
C ARG A 314 14.42 15.44 21.66
N ASP A 315 14.34 14.99 22.90
CA ASP A 315 15.33 15.21 23.96
C ASP A 315 16.55 14.30 23.83
N GLY A 316 16.55 13.39 22.85
CA GLY A 316 17.61 12.42 22.62
C GLY A 316 17.46 11.12 23.43
N SER A 317 16.44 11.03 24.29
CA SER A 317 16.09 9.77 24.94
C SER A 317 15.68 8.74 23.92
N SER A 318 15.95 7.46 24.18
CA SER A 318 15.66 6.43 23.20
C SER A 318 15.22 5.10 23.82
N VAL A 319 14.40 4.39 23.03
CA VAL A 319 13.93 3.04 23.37
C VAL A 319 14.35 2.10 22.24
N ARG A 320 15.22 1.16 22.55
CA ARG A 320 15.67 0.11 21.63
C ARG A 320 15.03 -1.22 21.97
N THR A 321 14.47 -1.91 20.96
CA THR A 321 13.94 -3.27 21.09
C THR A 321 14.67 -4.20 20.14
N ASP A 322 15.33 -5.23 20.68
CA ASP A 322 15.93 -6.33 19.94
C ASP A 322 14.96 -7.51 19.88
N TYR A 323 14.91 -8.22 18.75
CA TYR A 323 13.95 -9.30 18.51
C TYR A 323 14.65 -10.61 18.17
N THR A 324 14.12 -11.72 18.72
CA THR A 324 14.46 -13.09 18.31
C THR A 324 13.22 -13.75 17.70
N TYR A 325 13.43 -14.52 16.64
CA TYR A 325 12.38 -15.17 15.88
C TYR A 325 12.56 -16.68 15.86
N ASN A 326 11.46 -17.43 15.80
CA ASN A 326 11.48 -18.86 15.49
C ASN A 326 11.62 -19.09 13.97
N GLU A 327 11.67 -20.36 13.56
CA GLU A 327 11.79 -20.74 12.14
C GLU A 327 10.60 -20.24 11.29
N ALA A 328 9.41 -20.12 11.87
CA ALA A 328 8.24 -19.56 11.21
C ALA A 328 8.25 -18.02 11.09
N GLY A 329 9.28 -17.35 11.61
CA GLY A 329 9.41 -15.89 11.56
C GLY A 329 8.53 -15.15 12.59
N ARG A 330 8.05 -15.83 13.63
CA ARG A 330 7.33 -15.23 14.77
C ARG A 330 8.30 -14.77 15.84
N VAL A 331 8.01 -13.63 16.47
CA VAL A 331 8.79 -13.16 17.63
C VAL A 331 8.56 -14.10 18.80
N VAL A 332 9.63 -14.71 19.31
CA VAL A 332 9.61 -15.57 20.51
C VAL A 332 10.26 -14.91 21.71
N TYR A 333 11.07 -13.88 21.48
CA TYR A 333 11.69 -13.10 22.54
C TYR A 333 11.94 -11.67 22.07
N ARG A 334 11.74 -10.70 22.95
CA ARG A 334 12.13 -9.31 22.75
C ARG A 334 12.80 -8.76 24.00
N ARG A 335 13.82 -7.92 23.79
CA ARG A 335 14.48 -7.14 24.83
C ARG A 335 14.41 -5.68 24.50
N THR A 336 13.75 -4.91 25.35
CA THR A 336 13.65 -3.46 25.24
C THR A 336 14.61 -2.81 26.22
N THR A 337 15.46 -1.91 25.74
CA THR A 337 16.40 -1.11 26.54
C THR A 337 16.04 0.35 26.39
N ARG A 338 15.90 1.07 27.49
CA ARG A 338 15.68 2.51 27.52
C ARG A 338 17.01 3.21 27.83
N GLU A 339 17.29 4.26 27.09
CA GLU A 339 18.48 5.13 27.24
C GLU A 339 17.99 6.56 27.43
N GLY A 340 18.50 7.28 28.44
CA GLY A 340 18.07 8.64 28.84
C GLY A 340 17.90 8.77 30.34
N GLU A 341 16.99 9.63 30.78
CA GLU A 341 16.72 9.82 32.22
C GLU A 341 16.21 8.57 32.92
N ASP A 342 15.40 7.76 32.23
CA ASP A 342 14.86 6.48 32.73
C ASP A 342 15.56 5.30 32.04
N THR A 343 16.77 4.97 32.48
CA THR A 343 17.47 3.77 31.99
C THR A 343 16.83 2.51 32.58
N GLY A 344 16.62 1.48 31.72
CA GLY A 344 16.02 0.22 32.18
C GLY A 344 15.92 -0.81 31.07
N THR A 345 15.67 -2.05 31.46
CA THR A 345 15.48 -3.18 30.54
C THR A 345 14.15 -3.88 30.79
N ASP A 346 13.47 -4.27 29.70
CA ASP A 346 12.25 -5.08 29.72
C ASP A 346 12.42 -6.25 28.76
N GLU A 347 12.37 -7.46 29.27
CA GLU A 347 12.50 -8.70 28.52
C GLU A 347 11.17 -9.44 28.52
N ALA A 348 10.71 -9.89 27.36
CA ALA A 348 9.47 -10.65 27.22
C ALA A 348 9.68 -11.89 26.34
N TRP A 349 9.14 -13.01 26.81
CA TRP A 349 9.06 -14.28 26.07
C TRP A 349 7.61 -14.50 25.63
N LEU A 350 7.44 -14.83 24.37
CA LEU A 350 6.14 -14.94 23.72
C LEU A 350 5.88 -16.38 23.27
N ASP A 351 4.65 -16.83 23.41
CA ASP A 351 4.19 -18.11 22.90
C ASP A 351 3.88 -18.04 21.39
N GLU A 352 3.41 -19.15 20.83
CA GLU A 352 3.06 -19.23 19.41
C GLU A 352 1.91 -18.31 18.98
N SER A 353 1.06 -17.88 19.93
CA SER A 353 -0.02 -16.91 19.68
C SER A 353 0.44 -15.46 19.76
N GLY A 354 1.69 -15.21 20.17
CA GLY A 354 2.23 -13.87 20.40
C GLY A 354 1.93 -13.32 21.80
N LYS A 355 1.34 -14.14 22.70
CA LYS A 355 1.06 -13.74 24.08
C LYS A 355 2.33 -13.86 24.92
N VAL A 356 2.58 -12.84 25.76
CA VAL A 356 3.71 -12.87 26.72
C VAL A 356 3.39 -13.84 27.83
N PHE A 357 4.19 -14.91 27.98
CA PHE A 357 4.06 -15.87 29.06
C PHE A 357 5.10 -15.70 30.17
N ARG A 358 6.17 -14.94 29.89
CA ARG A 358 7.21 -14.62 30.86
C ARG A 358 7.73 -13.21 30.61
N ARG A 359 7.96 -12.43 31.67
CA ARG A 359 8.50 -11.07 31.59
C ARG A 359 9.46 -10.78 32.74
N ARG A 360 10.54 -10.02 32.42
CA ARG A 360 11.47 -9.46 33.37
C ARG A 360 11.62 -7.98 33.16
N VAL A 361 11.67 -7.22 34.26
CA VAL A 361 11.97 -5.77 34.22
C VAL A 361 13.19 -5.57 35.14
N ASP A 362 14.26 -5.00 34.60
CA ASP A 362 15.55 -4.81 35.27
C ASP A 362 16.06 -6.06 35.97
N GLY A 363 15.96 -7.20 35.24
CA GLY A 363 16.40 -8.50 35.71
C GLY A 363 15.46 -9.20 36.69
N LYS A 364 14.36 -8.57 37.13
CA LYS A 364 13.38 -9.15 38.06
C LYS A 364 12.16 -9.68 37.34
N GLU A 365 11.72 -10.88 37.68
CA GLU A 365 10.45 -11.45 37.15
C GLU A 365 9.27 -10.59 37.60
N VAL A 366 8.36 -10.30 36.64
CA VAL A 366 7.12 -9.56 36.90
C VAL A 366 5.94 -10.37 36.39
N PRO A 367 4.74 -10.23 36.99
CA PRO A 367 3.54 -10.92 36.53
C PRO A 367 3.21 -10.54 35.07
N THR A 368 2.87 -11.55 34.27
CA THR A 368 2.27 -11.37 32.94
C THR A 368 0.76 -11.31 33.09
N LYS A 369 0.14 -10.22 32.61
CA LYS A 369 -1.32 -10.07 32.61
C LYS A 369 -1.95 -10.88 31.49
#